data_600cb9bf326f19210f67710bfdb9ae12
#
_entry.id   600cb9bf326f19210f67710bfdb9ae12
#
_cell.length_a   1.000
_cell.length_b   1.000
_cell.length_c   1.000
_cell.angle_alpha   90.00
_cell.angle_beta   90.00
_cell.angle_gamma   90.00
#
_symmetry.space_group_name_H-M   'P 1'
#
loop_
_entity.id
_entity.type
_entity.pdbx_description
1 polymer ?
#
loop_
_entity_poly.entity_id
_entity_poly.type
_entity_poly.pdbx_seq_one_letter_code
_entity_poly.pdbx_strand_id
1 'polypeptide(L)'
;MGLGVSGCTFLDKQILNDHLTKAKNSPKYDCQKEMWSFPKKYNGIEQCLKAQEELIEPIITKKIDQYQCGDFTNEDLKNKCFKRNDDYLNTLLTPIIQKQEHRFSCSDFHNPELQEQCKDKTNAYEKQKDQQQRLINLAQLEAFEKEYAQYKSYIIPYFTKECVKNSPHLANRERLCQKEVHEKFHDPYSSSKELSVQSAISFCIKKVDSKLEKVALMNGVSISPYKKSTHCQRTHLENKSLKEIALDMNPKLEKSSPFIDANKLAMQSAELLRKNKDVLIAFATDICMERNEHKKGEFISLKESCTQSQAKIYNNKERFDKFIQDYQKDLKTCLLDTSNTKEEVEQNISQCQKEQLRDDNKGFTLEELVKKYTK
;
A
#
# COMPACT_ATOMS: atom_id res chain seq x y z
N MET A 1 -50.31 54.79 27.49
CA MET A 1 -50.67 53.58 26.75
C MET A 1 -49.63 53.39 25.61
N GLY A 2 -48.70 52.45 25.79
CA GLY A 2 -47.61 52.24 24.83
C GLY A 2 -46.83 50.94 25.16
N LEU A 3 -47.52 49.81 25.32
CA LEU A 3 -46.90 48.51 25.67
C LEU A 3 -47.26 47.34 24.72
N GLY A 4 -47.56 47.67 23.44
CA GLY A 4 -48.12 46.66 22.54
C GLY A 4 -47.24 46.20 21.37
N VAL A 5 -46.05 46.78 21.11
CA VAL A 5 -45.32 46.54 19.84
C VAL A 5 -44.06 45.68 20.02
N SER A 6 -43.49 45.58 21.21
CA SER A 6 -42.24 44.83 21.44
C SER A 6 -42.42 43.30 21.46
N GLY A 7 -43.58 42.78 21.85
CA GLY A 7 -43.80 41.31 21.97
C GLY A 7 -43.89 40.58 20.63
N CYS A 8 -44.52 41.19 19.61
CA CYS A 8 -44.73 40.58 18.30
C CYS A 8 -43.39 40.46 17.52
N THR A 9 -42.50 41.44 17.64
CA THR A 9 -41.21 41.41 16.94
C THR A 9 -40.22 40.36 17.51
N PHE A 10 -40.33 40.03 18.79
CA PHE A 10 -39.54 39.00 19.42
C PHE A 10 -40.00 37.60 18.99
N LEU A 11 -41.32 37.39 18.99
CA LEU A 11 -41.90 36.11 18.56
C LEU A 11 -41.60 35.82 17.08
N ASP A 12 -41.70 36.82 16.21
CA ASP A 12 -41.38 36.73 14.78
C ASP A 12 -39.93 36.33 14.56
N LYS A 13 -38.98 36.88 15.31
CA LYS A 13 -37.56 36.52 15.21
C LYS A 13 -37.31 35.10 15.70
N GLN A 14 -37.98 34.65 16.73
CA GLN A 14 -37.84 33.32 17.26
C GLN A 14 -38.36 32.25 16.27
N ILE A 15 -39.52 32.48 15.65
CA ILE A 15 -40.09 31.63 14.59
C ILE A 15 -39.13 31.55 13.41
N LEU A 16 -38.59 32.68 12.94
CA LEU A 16 -37.60 32.68 11.86
C LEU A 16 -36.36 31.87 12.22
N ASN A 17 -35.79 32.07 13.40
CA ASN A 17 -34.62 31.31 13.87
C ASN A 17 -34.85 29.79 13.94
N ASP A 18 -36.03 29.36 14.35
CA ASP A 18 -36.40 27.93 14.39
C ASP A 18 -36.41 27.33 12.97
N HIS A 19 -36.98 28.04 11.98
CA HIS A 19 -36.96 27.63 10.58
C HIS A 19 -35.52 27.58 10.00
N LEU A 20 -34.70 28.60 10.27
CA LEU A 20 -33.32 28.64 9.83
C LEU A 20 -32.49 27.52 10.45
N THR A 21 -32.72 27.20 11.71
CA THR A 21 -32.06 26.09 12.39
C THR A 21 -32.41 24.76 11.74
N LYS A 22 -33.69 24.52 11.42
CA LYS A 22 -34.12 23.32 10.70
C LYS A 22 -33.49 23.23 9.31
N ALA A 23 -33.46 24.37 8.58
CA ALA A 23 -32.85 24.45 7.26
C ALA A 23 -31.34 24.18 7.28
N LYS A 24 -30.63 24.71 8.28
CA LYS A 24 -29.18 24.47 8.48
C LYS A 24 -28.82 23.01 8.80
N ASN A 25 -29.79 22.23 9.31
CA ASN A 25 -29.55 20.87 9.75
C ASN A 25 -30.10 19.81 8.77
N SER A 26 -30.90 20.21 7.77
CA SER A 26 -31.48 19.26 6.83
C SER A 26 -31.75 19.84 5.44
N PRO A 27 -31.20 19.25 4.37
CA PRO A 27 -31.56 19.62 3.00
C PRO A 27 -33.00 19.20 2.64
N LYS A 28 -33.59 18.26 3.40
CA LYS A 28 -34.97 17.80 3.22
C LYS A 28 -36.02 18.76 3.80
N TYR A 29 -35.57 19.81 4.49
CA TYR A 29 -36.48 20.84 4.99
C TYR A 29 -37.03 21.68 3.83
N ASP A 30 -38.35 21.71 3.69
CA ASP A 30 -39.00 22.40 2.56
C ASP A 30 -39.31 23.85 2.91
N CYS A 31 -38.41 24.79 2.57
CA CYS A 31 -38.57 26.23 2.79
C CYS A 31 -39.78 26.80 2.05
N GLN A 32 -40.20 26.22 0.91
CA GLN A 32 -41.35 26.72 0.15
C GLN A 32 -42.67 26.28 0.76
N LYS A 33 -42.75 25.05 1.23
CA LYS A 33 -43.92 24.51 1.92
C LYS A 33 -44.22 25.29 3.20
N GLU A 34 -43.18 25.70 3.90
CA GLU A 34 -43.29 26.43 5.17
C GLU A 34 -43.45 27.96 4.96
N MET A 35 -43.62 28.42 3.71
CA MET A 35 -43.68 29.83 3.34
C MET A 35 -44.69 30.63 4.18
N TRP A 36 -45.86 30.06 4.51
CA TRP A 36 -46.92 30.72 5.25
C TRP A 36 -46.59 30.91 6.73
N SER A 37 -45.64 30.19 7.26
CA SER A 37 -45.16 30.31 8.65
C SER A 37 -44.09 31.37 8.84
N PHE A 38 -43.49 31.88 7.74
CA PHE A 38 -42.48 32.93 7.82
C PHE A 38 -43.09 34.30 8.04
N PRO A 39 -42.57 35.08 8.97
CA PRO A 39 -43.02 36.49 9.16
C PRO A 39 -42.73 37.32 7.90
N LYS A 40 -43.78 37.96 7.32
CA LYS A 40 -43.69 38.69 6.05
C LYS A 40 -42.60 39.78 6.03
N LYS A 41 -42.21 40.29 7.20
CA LYS A 41 -41.21 41.34 7.38
C LYS A 41 -39.76 40.91 7.07
N TYR A 42 -39.45 39.64 7.06
CA TYR A 42 -38.04 39.15 7.12
C TYR A 42 -37.55 38.42 5.88
N ASN A 43 -38.25 38.40 4.78
CA ASN A 43 -37.83 37.65 3.59
C ASN A 43 -37.38 36.19 3.90
N GLY A 44 -38.17 35.50 4.74
CA GLY A 44 -37.79 34.25 5.42
C GLY A 44 -37.45 33.11 4.47
N ILE A 45 -38.10 33.04 3.27
CA ILE A 45 -37.81 31.97 2.29
C ILE A 45 -36.37 32.10 1.78
N GLU A 46 -35.94 33.29 1.41
CA GLU A 46 -34.57 33.52 0.88
C GLU A 46 -33.52 33.22 1.94
N GLN A 47 -33.76 33.61 3.19
CA GLN A 47 -32.85 33.27 4.30
C GLN A 47 -32.82 31.75 4.58
N CYS A 48 -33.96 31.09 4.47
CA CYS A 48 -34.10 29.66 4.64
C CYS A 48 -33.29 28.89 3.55
N LEU A 49 -33.49 29.25 2.28
CA LEU A 49 -32.74 28.69 1.15
C LEU A 49 -31.24 28.94 1.27
N LYS A 50 -30.84 30.13 1.68
CA LYS A 50 -29.43 30.46 1.93
C LYS A 50 -28.85 29.63 3.05
N ALA A 51 -29.60 29.36 4.12
CA ALA A 51 -29.20 28.51 5.22
C ALA A 51 -29.00 27.04 4.77
N GLN A 52 -29.85 26.56 3.86
CA GLN A 52 -29.69 25.22 3.25
C GLN A 52 -28.49 25.16 2.28
N GLU A 53 -28.22 26.25 1.57
CA GLU A 53 -27.07 26.31 0.66
C GLU A 53 -25.74 26.09 1.39
N GLU A 54 -25.63 26.47 2.67
CA GLU A 54 -24.47 26.26 3.51
C GLU A 54 -24.18 24.74 3.75
N LEU A 55 -25.15 23.84 3.49
CA LEU A 55 -24.98 22.39 3.58
C LEU A 55 -24.29 21.78 2.34
N ILE A 56 -24.25 22.48 1.22
CA ILE A 56 -23.71 21.94 -0.04
C ILE A 56 -22.27 21.47 0.15
N GLU A 57 -21.40 22.31 0.66
CA GLU A 57 -19.98 22.00 0.83
C GLU A 57 -19.72 20.83 1.81
N PRO A 58 -20.32 20.81 3.02
CA PRO A 58 -20.22 19.67 3.91
C PRO A 58 -20.74 18.34 3.32
N ILE A 59 -21.81 18.37 2.52
CA ILE A 59 -22.34 17.19 1.84
C ILE A 59 -21.36 16.67 0.80
N ILE A 60 -20.82 17.54 -0.06
CA ILE A 60 -19.86 17.20 -1.11
C ILE A 60 -18.58 16.62 -0.50
N THR A 61 -18.03 17.26 0.52
CA THR A 61 -16.78 16.83 1.18
C THR A 61 -16.96 15.66 2.14
N LYS A 62 -18.16 15.06 2.20
CA LYS A 62 -18.50 13.95 3.11
C LYS A 62 -18.27 14.24 4.60
N LYS A 63 -18.36 15.52 4.99
CA LYS A 63 -18.41 15.90 6.41
C LYS A 63 -19.78 15.61 7.03
N ILE A 64 -20.82 15.53 6.17
CA ILE A 64 -22.18 15.13 6.51
C ILE A 64 -22.54 13.93 5.63
N ASP A 65 -22.22 12.71 6.08
CA ASP A 65 -22.40 11.49 5.28
C ASP A 65 -23.87 11.03 5.16
N GLN A 66 -24.77 11.55 6.00
CA GLN A 66 -26.17 11.16 6.02
C GLN A 66 -27.02 11.80 4.91
N TYR A 67 -26.48 12.76 4.17
CA TYR A 67 -27.18 13.48 3.11
C TYR A 67 -26.45 13.43 1.78
N GLN A 68 -27.22 13.54 0.68
CA GLN A 68 -26.73 13.59 -0.69
C GLN A 68 -27.34 14.82 -1.41
N CYS A 69 -26.77 15.19 -2.56
CA CYS A 69 -27.32 16.30 -3.37
C CYS A 69 -28.78 16.07 -3.78
N GLY A 70 -29.19 14.82 -3.96
CA GLY A 70 -30.57 14.44 -4.27
C GLY A 70 -31.58 14.71 -3.12
N ASP A 71 -31.11 14.93 -1.89
CA ASP A 71 -31.97 15.19 -0.72
C ASP A 71 -32.50 16.62 -0.63
N PHE A 72 -31.96 17.58 -1.45
CA PHE A 72 -32.51 18.92 -1.49
C PHE A 72 -33.92 18.92 -2.09
N THR A 73 -34.87 19.51 -1.39
CA THR A 73 -36.27 19.70 -1.87
C THR A 73 -36.36 20.79 -2.92
N ASN A 74 -35.50 21.81 -2.85
CA ASN A 74 -35.41 22.90 -3.82
C ASN A 74 -34.53 22.49 -5.01
N GLU A 75 -35.10 22.49 -6.24
CA GLU A 75 -34.39 22.04 -7.46
C GLU A 75 -33.17 22.90 -7.81
N ASP A 76 -33.19 24.24 -7.52
CA ASP A 76 -32.03 25.08 -7.79
C ASP A 76 -30.85 24.75 -6.88
N LEU A 77 -31.11 24.49 -5.58
CA LEU A 77 -30.09 24.01 -4.62
C LEU A 77 -29.58 22.62 -4.96
N LYS A 78 -30.45 21.74 -5.39
CA LYS A 78 -30.12 20.40 -5.84
C LYS A 78 -29.16 20.43 -7.04
N ASN A 79 -29.52 21.20 -8.08
CA ASN A 79 -28.69 21.37 -9.29
C ASN A 79 -27.36 22.06 -8.95
N LYS A 80 -27.37 23.05 -8.06
CA LYS A 80 -26.17 23.73 -7.57
C LYS A 80 -25.25 22.73 -6.82
N CYS A 81 -25.82 21.87 -5.99
CA CYS A 81 -25.07 20.82 -5.29
C CYS A 81 -24.42 19.84 -6.26
N PHE A 82 -25.16 19.31 -7.25
CA PHE A 82 -24.60 18.40 -8.26
C PHE A 82 -23.46 19.03 -9.05
N LYS A 83 -23.63 20.27 -9.51
CA LYS A 83 -22.58 21.00 -10.22
C LYS A 83 -21.32 21.17 -9.35
N ARG A 84 -21.49 21.59 -8.10
CA ARG A 84 -20.38 21.72 -7.14
C ARG A 84 -19.72 20.38 -6.83
N ASN A 85 -20.49 19.30 -6.76
CA ASN A 85 -19.96 17.96 -6.58
C ASN A 85 -19.09 17.54 -7.77
N ASP A 86 -19.55 17.76 -9.00
CA ASP A 86 -18.77 17.47 -10.20
C ASP A 86 -17.46 18.29 -10.27
N ASP A 87 -17.53 19.57 -9.92
CA ASP A 87 -16.34 20.44 -9.82
C ASP A 87 -15.34 19.90 -8.78
N TYR A 88 -15.82 19.47 -7.62
CA TYR A 88 -14.98 18.89 -6.56
C TYR A 88 -14.39 17.55 -7.00
N LEU A 89 -15.18 16.64 -7.58
CA LEU A 89 -14.70 15.35 -8.09
C LEU A 89 -13.67 15.52 -9.22
N ASN A 90 -13.79 16.57 -10.05
CA ASN A 90 -12.77 16.92 -11.03
C ASN A 90 -11.42 17.20 -10.38
N THR A 91 -11.39 17.85 -9.23
CA THR A 91 -10.13 18.07 -8.48
C THR A 91 -9.53 16.75 -7.95
N LEU A 92 -10.39 15.73 -7.75
CA LEU A 92 -10.01 14.41 -7.28
C LEU A 92 -9.84 13.39 -8.43
N LEU A 93 -9.98 13.79 -9.69
CA LEU A 93 -9.97 12.87 -10.83
C LEU A 93 -8.71 11.98 -10.84
N THR A 94 -7.53 12.55 -10.67
CA THR A 94 -6.28 11.78 -10.61
C THR A 94 -6.23 10.82 -9.42
N PRO A 95 -6.52 11.23 -8.17
CA PRO A 95 -6.64 10.32 -7.04
C PRO A 95 -7.66 9.19 -7.24
N ILE A 96 -8.80 9.46 -7.86
CA ILE A 96 -9.83 8.44 -8.18
C ILE A 96 -9.29 7.43 -9.18
N ILE A 97 -8.70 7.90 -10.29
CA ILE A 97 -8.11 7.05 -11.34
C ILE A 97 -7.02 6.15 -10.77
N GLN A 98 -6.16 6.69 -9.93
CA GLN A 98 -5.04 5.97 -9.30
C GLN A 98 -5.45 5.16 -8.06
N LYS A 99 -6.74 5.13 -7.72
CA LYS A 99 -7.27 4.44 -6.52
C LYS A 99 -6.64 4.91 -5.21
N GLN A 100 -6.21 6.17 -5.14
CA GLN A 100 -5.71 6.80 -3.91
C GLN A 100 -6.87 7.35 -3.06
N GLU A 101 -7.98 7.73 -3.71
CA GLU A 101 -9.22 8.15 -3.05
C GLU A 101 -10.30 7.07 -3.21
N HIS A 102 -10.58 6.34 -2.13
CA HIS A 102 -11.49 5.19 -2.14
C HIS A 102 -12.96 5.54 -1.85
N ARG A 103 -13.23 6.76 -1.37
CA ARG A 103 -14.59 7.22 -1.04
C ARG A 103 -15.38 7.63 -2.28
N PHE A 104 -14.68 7.87 -3.38
CA PHE A 104 -15.27 8.32 -4.63
C PHE A 104 -14.91 7.37 -5.77
N SER A 105 -15.84 7.28 -6.73
CA SER A 105 -15.70 6.48 -7.95
C SER A 105 -16.18 7.28 -9.16
N CYS A 106 -15.91 6.81 -10.36
CA CYS A 106 -16.41 7.49 -11.57
C CYS A 106 -17.94 7.56 -11.65
N SER A 107 -18.66 6.72 -10.92
CA SER A 107 -20.13 6.75 -10.87
C SER A 107 -20.70 7.89 -10.02
N ASP A 108 -19.87 8.54 -9.22
CA ASP A 108 -20.30 9.65 -8.35
C ASP A 108 -20.38 10.99 -9.08
N PHE A 109 -19.86 11.08 -10.32
CA PHE A 109 -20.12 12.24 -11.19
C PHE A 109 -21.57 12.27 -11.62
N HIS A 110 -22.23 13.42 -11.47
CA HIS A 110 -23.58 13.63 -11.96
C HIS A 110 -23.61 13.86 -13.49
N ASN A 111 -22.62 14.56 -14.03
CA ASN A 111 -22.49 14.80 -15.45
C ASN A 111 -22.04 13.51 -16.18
N PRO A 112 -22.83 12.96 -17.16
CA PRO A 112 -22.51 11.74 -17.88
C PRO A 112 -21.19 11.81 -18.66
N GLU A 113 -20.84 12.98 -19.22
CA GLU A 113 -19.60 13.17 -19.98
C GLU A 113 -18.37 13.05 -19.07
N LEU A 114 -18.42 13.65 -17.86
CA LEU A 114 -17.37 13.54 -16.86
C LEU A 114 -17.24 12.11 -16.32
N GLN A 115 -18.37 11.42 -16.18
CA GLN A 115 -18.40 10.02 -15.76
C GLN A 115 -17.69 9.14 -16.81
N GLU A 116 -17.96 9.35 -18.11
CA GLU A 116 -17.34 8.61 -19.19
C GLU A 116 -15.84 8.91 -19.28
N GLN A 117 -15.45 10.19 -19.27
CA GLN A 117 -14.05 10.60 -19.24
C GLN A 117 -13.27 9.98 -18.06
N CYS A 118 -13.87 9.90 -16.88
CA CYS A 118 -13.27 9.26 -15.73
C CYS A 118 -13.04 7.76 -15.99
N LYS A 119 -14.05 7.04 -16.53
CA LYS A 119 -13.94 5.61 -16.86
C LYS A 119 -12.87 5.35 -17.92
N ASP A 120 -12.81 6.15 -18.97
CA ASP A 120 -11.82 6.02 -20.03
C ASP A 120 -10.39 6.21 -19.53
N LYS A 121 -10.18 7.26 -18.74
CA LYS A 121 -8.88 7.52 -18.11
C LYS A 121 -8.48 6.42 -17.11
N THR A 122 -9.43 5.89 -16.35
CA THR A 122 -9.19 4.75 -15.45
C THR A 122 -8.79 3.50 -16.22
N ASN A 123 -9.51 3.17 -17.31
CA ASN A 123 -9.18 2.03 -18.16
C ASN A 123 -7.81 2.19 -18.84
N ALA A 124 -7.48 3.39 -19.31
CA ALA A 124 -6.16 3.70 -19.89
C ALA A 124 -5.03 3.55 -18.85
N TYR A 125 -5.22 4.04 -17.64
CA TYR A 125 -4.28 3.91 -16.54
C TYR A 125 -4.04 2.43 -16.15
N GLU A 126 -5.12 1.65 -15.98
CA GLU A 126 -5.02 0.21 -15.68
C GLU A 126 -4.28 -0.54 -16.80
N LYS A 127 -4.59 -0.25 -18.07
CA LYS A 127 -3.89 -0.85 -19.22
C LYS A 127 -2.38 -0.50 -19.22
N GLN A 128 -2.03 0.74 -18.92
CA GLN A 128 -0.64 1.17 -18.81
C GLN A 128 0.07 0.46 -17.66
N LYS A 129 -0.57 0.34 -16.50
CA LYS A 129 -0.07 -0.38 -15.32
C LYS A 129 0.17 -1.86 -15.64
N ASP A 130 -0.76 -2.52 -16.34
CA ASP A 130 -0.60 -3.92 -16.77
C ASP A 130 0.56 -4.11 -17.74
N GLN A 131 0.76 -3.18 -18.68
CA GLN A 131 1.91 -3.21 -19.59
C GLN A 131 3.23 -3.06 -18.83
N GLN A 132 3.30 -2.12 -17.90
CA GLN A 132 4.47 -1.91 -17.07
C GLN A 132 4.79 -3.15 -16.22
N GLN A 133 3.77 -3.78 -15.63
CA GLN A 133 3.94 -5.01 -14.85
C GLN A 133 4.46 -6.18 -15.71
N ARG A 134 3.99 -6.31 -16.95
CA ARG A 134 4.49 -7.33 -17.89
C ARG A 134 5.99 -7.14 -18.19
N LEU A 135 6.44 -5.89 -18.42
CA LEU A 135 7.86 -5.60 -18.66
C LEU A 135 8.72 -5.96 -17.44
N ILE A 136 8.24 -5.63 -16.23
CA ILE A 136 8.91 -6.00 -14.99
C ILE A 136 9.01 -7.53 -14.86
N ASN A 137 7.93 -8.27 -15.14
CA ASN A 137 7.93 -9.72 -15.07
C ASN A 137 8.89 -10.37 -16.09
N LEU A 138 9.02 -9.80 -17.29
CA LEU A 138 9.98 -10.25 -18.30
C LEU A 138 11.43 -10.05 -17.83
N ALA A 139 11.77 -8.88 -17.30
CA ALA A 139 13.10 -8.63 -16.75
C ALA A 139 13.45 -9.59 -15.60
N GLN A 140 12.50 -9.90 -14.73
CA GLN A 140 12.71 -10.90 -13.68
C GLN A 140 12.91 -12.32 -14.22
N LEU A 141 12.21 -12.67 -15.27
CA LEU A 141 12.37 -13.96 -15.92
C LEU A 141 13.77 -14.09 -16.50
N GLU A 142 14.26 -13.10 -17.21
CA GLU A 142 15.64 -13.08 -17.75
C GLU A 142 16.68 -13.21 -16.65
N ALA A 143 16.51 -12.49 -15.54
CA ALA A 143 17.39 -12.58 -14.39
C ALA A 143 17.36 -13.99 -13.76
N PHE A 144 16.17 -14.57 -13.61
CA PHE A 144 16.01 -15.94 -13.11
C PHE A 144 16.65 -16.97 -14.03
N GLU A 145 16.51 -16.85 -15.35
CA GLU A 145 17.11 -17.79 -16.30
C GLU A 145 18.65 -17.78 -16.23
N LYS A 146 19.26 -16.62 -16.07
CA LYS A 146 20.71 -16.48 -15.85
C LYS A 146 21.11 -17.13 -14.53
N GLU A 147 20.39 -16.83 -13.46
CA GLU A 147 20.65 -17.41 -12.13
C GLU A 147 20.47 -18.95 -12.13
N TYR A 148 19.42 -19.44 -12.78
CA TYR A 148 19.17 -20.88 -12.92
C TYR A 148 20.32 -21.57 -13.68
N ALA A 149 20.76 -20.99 -14.79
CA ALA A 149 21.90 -21.53 -15.55
C ALA A 149 23.19 -21.63 -14.70
N GLN A 150 23.40 -20.67 -13.80
CA GLN A 150 24.58 -20.61 -12.92
C GLN A 150 24.50 -21.65 -11.79
N TYR A 151 23.34 -21.87 -11.18
CA TYR A 151 23.22 -22.63 -9.93
C TYR A 151 22.49 -23.97 -10.08
N LYS A 152 21.89 -24.29 -11.24
CA LYS A 152 21.14 -25.54 -11.46
C LYS A 152 21.90 -26.81 -11.07
N SER A 153 23.22 -26.84 -11.21
CA SER A 153 24.06 -27.98 -10.85
C SER A 153 24.05 -28.35 -9.36
N TYR A 154 23.65 -27.41 -8.50
CA TYR A 154 23.53 -27.63 -7.06
C TYR A 154 22.16 -28.18 -6.64
N ILE A 155 21.11 -28.09 -7.47
CA ILE A 155 19.75 -28.48 -7.11
C ILE A 155 19.66 -29.96 -6.78
N ILE A 156 20.02 -30.82 -7.72
CA ILE A 156 19.94 -32.30 -7.54
C ILE A 156 20.76 -32.76 -6.36
N PRO A 157 22.05 -32.40 -6.25
CA PRO A 157 22.86 -32.81 -5.10
C PRO A 157 22.30 -32.35 -3.76
N TYR A 158 21.77 -31.14 -3.69
CA TYR A 158 21.18 -30.60 -2.47
C TYR A 158 19.97 -31.42 -2.02
N PHE A 159 18.98 -31.61 -2.89
CA PHE A 159 17.77 -32.34 -2.54
C PHE A 159 18.01 -33.83 -2.32
N THR A 160 18.98 -34.43 -3.03
CA THR A 160 19.42 -35.81 -2.75
C THR A 160 19.98 -35.93 -1.33
N LYS A 161 20.83 -34.98 -0.92
CA LYS A 161 21.39 -34.94 0.44
C LYS A 161 20.31 -34.78 1.51
N GLU A 162 19.34 -33.90 1.30
CA GLU A 162 18.22 -33.70 2.23
C GLU A 162 17.30 -34.93 2.28
N CYS A 163 17.00 -35.57 1.15
CA CYS A 163 16.22 -36.79 1.09
C CYS A 163 16.93 -37.95 1.87
N VAL A 164 18.22 -38.13 1.65
CA VAL A 164 19.03 -39.14 2.37
C VAL A 164 19.01 -38.89 3.88
N LYS A 165 19.12 -37.63 4.30
CA LYS A 165 19.06 -37.24 5.71
C LYS A 165 17.71 -37.55 6.34
N ASN A 166 16.62 -37.33 5.60
CA ASN A 166 15.24 -37.54 6.06
C ASN A 166 14.75 -38.98 5.93
N SER A 167 15.56 -39.89 5.31
CA SER A 167 15.21 -41.28 5.08
C SER A 167 16.24 -42.25 5.70
N PRO A 168 16.54 -42.16 7.01
CA PRO A 168 17.63 -42.91 7.65
C PRO A 168 17.42 -44.46 7.65
N HIS A 169 16.19 -44.91 7.47
CA HIS A 169 15.80 -46.31 7.59
C HIS A 169 15.78 -47.07 6.26
N LEU A 170 16.01 -46.40 5.12
CA LEU A 170 15.94 -47.04 3.82
C LEU A 170 17.30 -47.69 3.45
N ALA A 171 17.27 -48.99 3.13
CA ALA A 171 18.39 -49.65 2.45
C ALA A 171 18.55 -49.02 1.04
N ASN A 172 19.80 -48.76 0.61
CA ASN A 172 20.10 -48.10 -0.67
C ASN A 172 19.49 -46.68 -0.83
N ARG A 173 19.30 -45.99 0.29
CA ARG A 173 18.66 -44.65 0.36
C ARG A 173 19.24 -43.62 -0.62
N GLU A 174 20.54 -43.60 -0.82
CA GLU A 174 21.20 -42.67 -1.71
C GLU A 174 20.73 -42.82 -3.16
N ARG A 175 20.70 -44.05 -3.66
CA ARG A 175 20.23 -44.37 -5.02
C ARG A 175 18.76 -44.09 -5.20
N LEU A 176 17.94 -44.41 -4.19
CA LEU A 176 16.50 -44.13 -4.21
C LEU A 176 16.20 -42.61 -4.21
N CYS A 177 16.85 -41.88 -3.31
CA CYS A 177 16.75 -40.44 -3.22
C CYS A 177 17.24 -39.74 -4.49
N GLN A 178 18.36 -40.20 -5.06
CA GLN A 178 18.88 -39.66 -6.30
C GLN A 178 17.89 -39.85 -7.46
N LYS A 179 17.25 -41.02 -7.56
CA LYS A 179 16.24 -41.31 -8.57
C LYS A 179 15.01 -40.40 -8.38
N GLU A 180 14.46 -40.36 -7.17
CA GLU A 180 13.26 -39.53 -6.84
C GLU A 180 13.50 -38.06 -7.10
N VAL A 181 14.63 -37.53 -6.64
CA VAL A 181 14.98 -36.12 -6.85
C VAL A 181 15.21 -35.81 -8.34
N HIS A 182 15.84 -36.73 -9.06
CA HIS A 182 16.04 -36.59 -10.50
C HIS A 182 14.70 -36.58 -11.26
N GLU A 183 13.78 -37.49 -10.93
CA GLU A 183 12.43 -37.51 -11.49
C GLU A 183 11.68 -36.20 -11.17
N LYS A 184 11.78 -35.69 -9.94
CA LYS A 184 11.12 -34.46 -9.51
C LYS A 184 11.63 -33.19 -10.23
N PHE A 185 12.93 -33.10 -10.48
CA PHE A 185 13.55 -31.86 -10.94
C PHE A 185 14.06 -31.88 -12.40
N HIS A 186 14.23 -33.07 -13.00
CA HIS A 186 14.96 -33.21 -14.27
C HIS A 186 14.20 -33.85 -15.41
N ASP A 187 13.00 -34.40 -15.19
CA ASP A 187 12.34 -35.13 -16.28
C ASP A 187 11.51 -34.22 -17.18
N PRO A 188 12.03 -33.75 -18.33
CA PRO A 188 11.27 -33.03 -19.33
C PRO A 188 10.30 -33.93 -20.14
N TYR A 189 10.38 -35.25 -19.95
CA TYR A 189 9.61 -36.26 -20.72
C TYR A 189 8.72 -37.14 -19.84
N SER A 190 8.60 -36.82 -18.55
CA SER A 190 7.62 -37.46 -17.69
C SER A 190 6.24 -37.33 -18.32
N SER A 191 5.60 -38.45 -18.61
CA SER A 191 4.20 -38.52 -19.08
C SER A 191 3.20 -37.97 -18.04
N SER A 192 3.65 -37.68 -16.82
CA SER A 192 2.97 -36.86 -15.85
C SER A 192 3.08 -35.40 -16.30
N LYS A 193 1.95 -34.71 -16.41
CA LYS A 193 1.81 -33.28 -16.78
C LYS A 193 2.51 -32.30 -15.82
N GLU A 194 3.52 -32.73 -15.08
CA GLU A 194 4.29 -31.89 -14.17
C GLU A 194 5.34 -31.13 -14.96
N LEU A 195 5.19 -29.82 -14.95
CA LEU A 195 6.16 -28.88 -15.49
C LEU A 195 7.49 -29.07 -14.76
N SER A 196 8.62 -29.04 -15.50
CA SER A 196 9.93 -29.02 -14.85
C SER A 196 10.00 -27.85 -13.85
N VAL A 197 10.81 -27.98 -12.80
CA VAL A 197 10.95 -26.91 -11.79
C VAL A 197 11.29 -25.56 -12.40
N GLN A 198 12.17 -25.53 -13.41
CA GLN A 198 12.46 -24.30 -14.16
C GLN A 198 11.21 -23.71 -14.79
N SER A 199 10.44 -24.55 -15.49
CA SER A 199 9.20 -24.12 -16.15
C SER A 199 8.14 -23.67 -15.15
N ALA A 200 8.01 -24.37 -14.01
CA ALA A 200 7.09 -24.00 -12.94
C ALA A 200 7.44 -22.64 -12.33
N ILE A 201 8.72 -22.39 -12.03
CA ILE A 201 9.18 -21.07 -11.55
C ILE A 201 8.98 -20.00 -12.61
N SER A 202 9.35 -20.27 -13.87
CA SER A 202 9.14 -19.34 -15.00
C SER A 202 7.67 -19.00 -15.20
N PHE A 203 6.77 -19.98 -15.09
CA PHE A 203 5.33 -19.76 -15.16
C PHE A 203 4.82 -18.92 -13.99
N CYS A 204 5.29 -19.19 -12.77
CA CYS A 204 4.98 -18.41 -11.57
C CYS A 204 5.40 -16.93 -11.75
N ILE A 205 6.60 -16.67 -12.27
CA ILE A 205 7.10 -15.30 -12.52
C ILE A 205 6.26 -14.60 -13.58
N LYS A 206 5.86 -15.29 -14.66
CA LYS A 206 5.04 -14.74 -15.75
C LYS A 206 3.61 -14.43 -15.31
N LYS A 207 3.07 -15.22 -14.39
CA LYS A 207 1.68 -15.10 -13.96
C LYS A 207 1.46 -13.76 -13.24
N VAL A 208 0.54 -12.95 -13.76
CA VAL A 208 0.04 -11.78 -13.05
C VAL A 208 -0.84 -12.28 -11.92
N ASP A 209 -0.34 -12.26 -10.69
CA ASP A 209 -1.05 -12.83 -9.55
C ASP A 209 -1.90 -11.76 -8.87
N SER A 210 -3.10 -11.57 -9.41
CA SER A 210 -4.10 -10.65 -8.84
C SER A 210 -4.48 -10.97 -7.37
N LYS A 211 -4.23 -12.20 -6.91
CA LYS A 211 -4.48 -12.60 -5.51
C LYS A 211 -3.33 -12.21 -4.57
N LEU A 212 -2.07 -12.39 -4.99
CA LEU A 212 -0.90 -11.96 -4.19
C LEU A 212 -0.84 -10.44 -4.07
N GLU A 213 -1.15 -9.70 -5.15
CA GLU A 213 -1.26 -8.25 -5.10
C GLU A 213 -2.41 -7.79 -4.18
N LYS A 214 -3.56 -8.47 -4.19
CA LYS A 214 -4.68 -8.15 -3.28
C LYS A 214 -4.32 -8.39 -1.82
N VAL A 215 -3.67 -9.51 -1.50
CA VAL A 215 -3.25 -9.80 -0.12
C VAL A 215 -2.13 -8.85 0.33
N ALA A 216 -1.22 -8.48 -0.55
CA ALA A 216 -0.17 -7.52 -0.27
C ALA A 216 -0.73 -6.10 -0.08
N LEU A 217 -1.67 -5.66 -0.93
CA LEU A 217 -2.38 -4.39 -0.80
C LEU A 217 -3.23 -4.33 0.47
N MET A 218 -3.92 -5.41 0.83
CA MET A 218 -4.71 -5.49 2.08
C MET A 218 -3.83 -5.44 3.33
N ASN A 219 -2.56 -5.85 3.25
CA ASN A 219 -1.59 -5.83 4.36
C ASN A 219 -0.62 -4.64 4.28
N GLY A 220 -0.84 -3.68 3.37
CA GLY A 220 0.06 -2.53 3.19
C GLY A 220 1.46 -2.91 2.68
N VAL A 221 1.65 -4.14 2.18
CA VAL A 221 2.92 -4.64 1.68
C VAL A 221 2.88 -4.65 0.16
N SER A 222 3.52 -3.67 -0.49
CA SER A 222 3.84 -3.79 -1.91
C SER A 222 4.82 -4.93 -2.09
N ILE A 223 4.44 -5.96 -2.84
CA ILE A 223 5.41 -6.99 -3.24
C ILE A 223 6.33 -6.32 -4.24
N SER A 224 7.56 -6.04 -3.81
CA SER A 224 8.61 -5.59 -4.72
C SER A 224 8.70 -6.59 -5.88
N PRO A 225 8.83 -6.09 -7.13
CA PRO A 225 9.06 -6.95 -8.28
C PRO A 225 10.19 -7.95 -8.05
N TYR A 226 11.24 -7.58 -7.35
CA TYR A 226 12.37 -8.45 -7.02
C TYR A 226 12.03 -9.63 -6.07
N LYS A 227 11.00 -9.47 -5.23
CA LYS A 227 10.57 -10.56 -4.32
C LYS A 227 9.77 -11.65 -5.03
N LYS A 228 9.21 -11.37 -6.21
CA LYS A 228 8.39 -12.35 -6.94
C LYS A 228 9.21 -13.52 -7.44
N SER A 229 10.39 -13.29 -8.05
CA SER A 229 11.27 -14.36 -8.51
C SER A 229 11.71 -15.22 -7.33
N THR A 230 12.19 -14.64 -6.24
CA THR A 230 12.57 -15.36 -5.03
C THR A 230 11.40 -16.10 -4.38
N HIS A 231 10.21 -15.48 -4.35
CA HIS A 231 9.00 -16.14 -3.87
C HIS A 231 8.67 -17.39 -4.73
N CYS A 232 8.70 -17.24 -6.04
CA CYS A 232 8.46 -18.35 -6.97
C CYS A 232 9.52 -19.46 -6.82
N GLN A 233 10.80 -19.12 -6.63
CA GLN A 233 11.84 -20.07 -6.35
C GLN A 233 11.55 -20.83 -5.04
N ARG A 234 11.28 -20.13 -3.95
CA ARG A 234 10.98 -20.73 -2.65
C ARG A 234 9.73 -21.61 -2.68
N THR A 235 8.71 -21.23 -3.43
CA THR A 235 7.49 -22.03 -3.60
C THR A 235 7.79 -23.39 -4.24
N HIS A 236 8.70 -23.44 -5.20
CA HIS A 236 9.01 -24.64 -5.98
C HIS A 236 10.30 -25.36 -5.54
N LEU A 237 11.11 -24.74 -4.66
CA LEU A 237 12.36 -25.26 -4.13
C LEU A 237 12.32 -25.42 -2.59
N GLU A 238 11.17 -25.82 -2.03
CA GLU A 238 11.00 -26.17 -0.61
C GLU A 238 11.51 -25.06 0.34
N ASN A 239 11.05 -23.83 0.10
CA ASN A 239 11.40 -22.61 0.85
C ASN A 239 12.86 -22.15 0.71
N LYS A 240 13.58 -22.59 -0.31
CA LYS A 240 14.94 -22.14 -0.62
C LYS A 240 15.00 -21.38 -1.94
N SER A 241 15.89 -20.39 -2.04
CA SER A 241 16.29 -19.83 -3.32
C SER A 241 17.46 -20.61 -3.93
N LEU A 242 17.70 -20.42 -5.22
CA LEU A 242 18.85 -21.07 -5.90
C LEU A 242 20.18 -20.70 -5.27
N LYS A 243 20.36 -19.44 -4.86
CA LYS A 243 21.57 -18.98 -4.19
C LYS A 243 21.74 -19.60 -2.81
N GLU A 244 20.67 -19.72 -2.03
CA GLU A 244 20.71 -20.42 -0.72
C GLU A 244 21.11 -21.89 -0.89
N ILE A 245 20.54 -22.58 -1.88
CA ILE A 245 20.92 -23.96 -2.21
C ILE A 245 22.40 -24.05 -2.60
N ALA A 246 22.85 -23.14 -3.46
CA ALA A 246 24.25 -23.12 -3.90
C ALA A 246 25.22 -22.87 -2.73
N LEU A 247 24.88 -21.95 -1.82
CA LEU A 247 25.67 -21.68 -0.60
C LEU A 247 25.73 -22.88 0.35
N ASP A 248 24.60 -23.55 0.57
CA ASP A 248 24.53 -24.74 1.41
C ASP A 248 25.38 -25.89 0.85
N MET A 249 25.50 -26.01 -0.48
CA MET A 249 26.29 -26.98 -1.16
C MET A 249 27.77 -26.63 -1.29
N ASN A 250 28.05 -25.34 -1.42
CA ASN A 250 29.40 -24.80 -1.56
C ASN A 250 29.60 -23.52 -0.74
N PRO A 251 29.90 -23.64 0.56
CA PRO A 251 30.11 -22.46 1.43
C PRO A 251 31.25 -21.54 0.98
N LYS A 252 32.14 -22.01 0.10
CA LYS A 252 33.22 -21.15 -0.46
C LYS A 252 32.65 -20.02 -1.33
N LEU A 253 31.43 -20.18 -1.88
CA LEU A 253 30.76 -19.13 -2.63
C LEU A 253 30.52 -17.88 -1.76
N GLU A 254 30.35 -18.01 -0.44
CA GLU A 254 30.22 -16.88 0.46
C GLU A 254 31.44 -15.93 0.42
N LYS A 255 32.61 -16.47 0.04
CA LYS A 255 33.84 -15.71 -0.11
C LYS A 255 34.04 -15.14 -1.52
N SER A 256 33.08 -15.30 -2.41
CA SER A 256 33.10 -14.73 -3.75
C SER A 256 32.21 -13.50 -3.88
N SER A 257 32.56 -12.59 -4.80
CA SER A 257 31.60 -11.57 -5.26
C SER A 257 30.45 -12.27 -6.01
N PRO A 258 29.16 -11.90 -5.82
CA PRO A 258 28.66 -10.73 -5.09
C PRO A 258 28.40 -10.95 -3.58
N PHE A 259 28.60 -12.15 -3.05
CA PHE A 259 28.24 -12.49 -1.66
C PHE A 259 28.99 -11.64 -0.62
N ILE A 260 30.31 -11.42 -0.85
CA ILE A 260 31.12 -10.56 0.03
C ILE A 260 30.58 -9.13 0.02
N ASP A 261 30.33 -8.61 -1.17
CA ASP A 261 29.94 -7.19 -1.33
C ASP A 261 28.54 -6.95 -0.76
N ALA A 262 27.59 -7.84 -1.00
CA ALA A 262 26.26 -7.77 -0.40
C ALA A 262 26.32 -7.83 1.14
N ASN A 263 27.12 -8.73 1.71
CA ASN A 263 27.30 -8.84 3.15
C ASN A 263 27.94 -7.57 3.75
N LYS A 264 28.99 -7.05 3.11
CA LYS A 264 29.67 -5.81 3.52
C LYS A 264 28.74 -4.62 3.53
N LEU A 265 27.98 -4.40 2.45
CA LEU A 265 27.04 -3.29 2.34
C LEU A 265 25.87 -3.41 3.34
N ALA A 266 25.35 -4.63 3.55
CA ALA A 266 24.33 -4.87 4.55
C ALA A 266 24.82 -4.57 5.97
N MET A 267 26.04 -4.97 6.32
CA MET A 267 26.66 -4.64 7.61
C MET A 267 26.87 -3.14 7.78
N GLN A 268 27.40 -2.45 6.78
CA GLN A 268 27.61 -1.01 6.82
C GLN A 268 26.29 -0.26 6.99
N SER A 269 25.25 -0.67 6.28
CA SER A 269 23.91 -0.09 6.37
C SER A 269 23.28 -0.33 7.76
N ALA A 270 23.42 -1.54 8.32
CA ALA A 270 22.94 -1.88 9.66
C ALA A 270 23.66 -1.05 10.74
N GLU A 271 24.97 -0.86 10.60
CA GLU A 271 25.75 -0.03 11.54
C GLU A 271 25.36 1.45 11.44
N LEU A 272 25.10 1.95 10.24
CA LEU A 272 24.59 3.31 10.04
C LEU A 272 23.21 3.51 10.68
N LEU A 273 22.29 2.53 10.54
CA LEU A 273 21.01 2.56 11.25
C LEU A 273 21.19 2.55 12.79
N ARG A 274 22.12 1.74 13.29
CA ARG A 274 22.41 1.67 14.73
C ARG A 274 22.87 3.02 15.27
N LYS A 275 23.71 3.73 14.52
CA LYS A 275 24.17 5.08 14.87
C LYS A 275 23.07 6.15 14.81
N ASN A 276 22.07 5.95 13.98
CA ASN A 276 20.97 6.89 13.77
C ASN A 276 19.64 6.39 14.37
N LYS A 277 19.70 5.83 15.58
CA LYS A 277 18.53 5.27 16.29
C LYS A 277 17.38 6.27 16.45
N ASP A 278 17.70 7.53 16.73
CA ASP A 278 16.69 8.58 16.95
C ASP A 278 15.95 8.89 15.64
N VAL A 279 16.62 8.80 14.49
CA VAL A 279 16.02 8.91 13.17
C VAL A 279 15.00 7.79 12.93
N LEU A 280 15.31 6.56 13.38
CA LEU A 280 14.37 5.44 13.29
C LEU A 280 13.14 5.64 14.18
N ILE A 281 13.33 6.16 15.39
CA ILE A 281 12.21 6.47 16.30
C ILE A 281 11.31 7.53 15.67
N ALA A 282 11.88 8.60 15.10
CA ALA A 282 11.11 9.65 14.42
C ALA A 282 10.35 9.10 13.21
N PHE A 283 10.99 8.30 12.36
CA PHE A 283 10.38 7.65 11.21
C PHE A 283 9.22 6.71 11.62
N ALA A 284 9.45 5.86 12.61
CA ALA A 284 8.41 4.95 13.10
C ALA A 284 7.26 5.70 13.80
N THR A 285 7.53 6.88 14.39
CA THR A 285 6.51 7.76 14.93
C THR A 285 5.61 8.32 13.83
N ASP A 286 6.20 8.78 12.70
CA ASP A 286 5.42 9.26 11.55
C ASP A 286 4.50 8.14 11.01
N ILE A 287 5.00 6.92 10.82
CA ILE A 287 4.19 5.76 10.40
C ILE A 287 3.05 5.49 11.39
N CYS A 288 3.33 5.54 12.70
CA CYS A 288 2.31 5.38 13.73
C CYS A 288 1.21 6.46 13.62
N MET A 289 1.60 7.71 13.35
CA MET A 289 0.68 8.83 13.15
C MET A 289 -0.20 8.63 11.92
N GLU A 290 0.38 8.26 10.78
CA GLU A 290 -0.35 8.02 9.52
C GLU A 290 -1.40 6.92 9.69
N ARG A 291 -1.05 5.81 10.34
CA ARG A 291 -1.97 4.69 10.60
C ARG A 291 -3.13 5.03 11.56
N ASN A 292 -2.99 6.07 12.35
CA ASN A 292 -4.00 6.52 13.31
C ASN A 292 -4.65 7.86 12.92
N GLU A 293 -4.54 8.29 11.66
CA GLU A 293 -5.11 9.56 11.17
C GLU A 293 -6.62 9.73 11.43
N HIS A 294 -7.37 8.65 11.55
CA HIS A 294 -8.79 8.68 11.87
C HIS A 294 -9.09 9.25 13.26
N LYS A 295 -8.07 9.38 14.16
CA LYS A 295 -8.18 9.97 15.50
C LYS A 295 -7.84 11.47 15.53
N LYS A 296 -8.15 12.21 14.48
CA LYS A 296 -7.74 13.63 14.25
C LYS A 296 -8.08 14.64 15.35
N GLY A 297 -8.98 14.33 16.27
CA GLY A 297 -9.31 15.23 17.40
C GLY A 297 -8.24 15.36 18.49
N GLU A 298 -7.24 14.47 18.50
CA GLU A 298 -6.25 14.33 19.57
C GLU A 298 -4.80 14.35 19.04
N PHE A 299 -4.51 15.16 18.03
CA PHE A 299 -3.23 15.12 17.30
C PHE A 299 -1.98 15.22 18.20
N ILE A 300 -1.99 16.12 19.20
CA ILE A 300 -0.84 16.31 20.10
C ILE A 300 -0.65 15.07 20.98
N SER A 301 -1.72 14.59 21.61
CA SER A 301 -1.69 13.41 22.47
C SER A 301 -1.35 12.14 21.68
N LEU A 302 -1.80 12.05 20.43
CA LEU A 302 -1.47 10.96 19.53
C LEU A 302 0.01 10.95 19.17
N LYS A 303 0.60 12.12 18.82
CA LYS A 303 2.02 12.22 18.53
C LYS A 303 2.89 11.82 19.72
N GLU A 304 2.56 12.30 20.93
CA GLU A 304 3.25 11.93 22.14
C GLU A 304 3.14 10.43 22.43
N SER A 305 1.95 9.86 22.30
CA SER A 305 1.69 8.42 22.47
C SER A 305 2.47 7.57 21.46
N CYS A 306 2.48 7.95 20.18
CA CYS A 306 3.26 7.28 19.15
C CYS A 306 4.76 7.37 19.44
N THR A 307 5.27 8.57 19.80
CA THR A 307 6.69 8.76 20.11
C THR A 307 7.11 7.92 21.32
N GLN A 308 6.35 7.92 22.40
CA GLN A 308 6.64 7.12 23.59
C GLN A 308 6.60 5.61 23.29
N SER A 309 5.62 5.17 22.52
CA SER A 309 5.50 3.77 22.12
C SER A 309 6.70 3.32 21.28
N GLN A 310 7.08 4.09 20.26
CA GLN A 310 8.23 3.77 19.42
C GLN A 310 9.55 3.86 20.19
N ALA A 311 9.74 4.90 21.00
CA ALA A 311 10.91 5.02 21.86
C ALA A 311 11.05 3.83 22.83
N LYS A 312 9.95 3.32 23.39
CA LYS A 312 9.95 2.13 24.25
C LYS A 312 10.41 0.87 23.51
N ILE A 313 10.01 0.72 22.23
CA ILE A 313 10.43 -0.42 21.39
C ILE A 313 11.93 -0.34 21.08
N TYR A 314 12.38 0.79 20.54
CA TYR A 314 13.76 0.96 20.08
C TYR A 314 14.77 1.18 21.22
N ASN A 315 14.35 1.65 22.42
CA ASN A 315 15.20 1.73 23.59
C ASN A 315 15.35 0.39 24.32
N ASN A 316 14.52 -0.59 24.06
CA ASN A 316 14.77 -1.95 24.51
C ASN A 316 15.91 -2.55 23.68
N LYS A 317 17.07 -2.78 24.32
CA LYS A 317 18.31 -3.23 23.68
C LYS A 317 18.10 -4.51 22.86
N GLU A 318 17.44 -5.51 23.44
CA GLU A 318 17.23 -6.81 22.80
C GLU A 318 16.36 -6.69 21.54
N ARG A 319 15.27 -5.92 21.61
CA ARG A 319 14.38 -5.67 20.47
C ARG A 319 15.07 -4.88 19.38
N PHE A 320 15.84 -3.88 19.76
CA PHE A 320 16.59 -3.06 18.81
C PHE A 320 17.69 -3.86 18.11
N ASP A 321 18.47 -4.64 18.86
CA ASP A 321 19.51 -5.51 18.29
C ASP A 321 18.91 -6.54 17.35
N LYS A 322 17.75 -7.13 17.69
CA LYS A 322 17.01 -8.02 16.81
C LYS A 322 16.56 -7.32 15.55
N PHE A 323 15.96 -6.14 15.64
CA PHE A 323 15.57 -5.33 14.49
C PHE A 323 16.75 -5.07 13.54
N ILE A 324 17.91 -4.67 14.08
CA ILE A 324 19.12 -4.42 13.28
C ILE A 324 19.62 -5.70 12.60
N GLN A 325 19.56 -6.84 13.28
CA GLN A 325 19.93 -8.16 12.69
C GLN A 325 18.97 -8.56 11.58
N ASP A 326 17.67 -8.41 11.80
CA ASP A 326 16.64 -8.71 10.80
C ASP A 326 16.81 -7.80 9.57
N TYR A 327 16.99 -6.48 9.78
CA TYR A 327 17.29 -5.54 8.71
C TYR A 327 18.54 -5.92 7.90
N GLN A 328 19.65 -6.22 8.58
CA GLN A 328 20.90 -6.65 7.92
C GLN A 328 20.68 -7.90 7.08
N LYS A 329 19.99 -8.91 7.64
CA LYS A 329 19.66 -10.15 6.96
C LYS A 329 18.79 -9.90 5.72
N ASP A 330 17.73 -9.12 5.87
CA ASP A 330 16.79 -8.85 4.79
C ASP A 330 17.43 -8.00 3.69
N LEU A 331 18.26 -7.03 4.04
CA LEU A 331 19.01 -6.22 3.08
C LEU A 331 20.04 -7.08 2.31
N LYS A 332 20.79 -7.95 3.00
CA LYS A 332 21.70 -8.91 2.35
C LYS A 332 20.93 -9.81 1.39
N THR A 333 19.79 -10.33 1.81
CA THR A 333 18.94 -11.20 0.98
C THR A 333 18.45 -10.45 -0.26
N CYS A 334 17.95 -9.22 -0.11
CA CYS A 334 17.52 -8.40 -1.23
C CYS A 334 18.65 -8.14 -2.23
N LEU A 335 19.85 -7.78 -1.75
CA LEU A 335 21.00 -7.55 -2.60
C LEU A 335 21.43 -8.81 -3.37
N LEU A 336 21.42 -9.97 -2.73
CA LEU A 336 21.74 -11.24 -3.38
C LEU A 336 20.67 -11.65 -4.40
N ASP A 337 19.40 -11.40 -4.10
CA ASP A 337 18.30 -11.74 -5.00
C ASP A 337 18.22 -10.83 -6.24
N THR A 338 18.80 -9.62 -6.15
CA THR A 338 18.74 -8.62 -7.23
C THR A 338 20.06 -8.46 -8.00
N SER A 339 21.15 -9.11 -7.56
CA SER A 339 22.49 -8.85 -8.09
C SER A 339 23.27 -10.12 -8.33
N ASN A 340 23.95 -10.20 -9.48
CA ASN A 340 24.83 -11.32 -9.84
C ASN A 340 26.32 -10.87 -9.93
N THR A 341 26.56 -9.57 -9.97
CA THR A 341 27.89 -8.96 -9.99
C THR A 341 28.06 -7.97 -8.88
N LYS A 342 29.30 -7.57 -8.60
CA LYS A 342 29.63 -6.53 -7.63
C LYS A 342 28.98 -5.19 -8.00
N GLU A 343 29.06 -4.82 -9.26
CA GLU A 343 28.50 -3.56 -9.78
C GLU A 343 26.99 -3.50 -9.59
N GLU A 344 26.29 -4.61 -9.83
CA GLU A 344 24.85 -4.72 -9.59
C GLU A 344 24.50 -4.59 -8.08
N VAL A 345 25.33 -5.17 -7.20
CA VAL A 345 25.14 -5.04 -5.73
C VAL A 345 25.24 -3.57 -5.31
N GLU A 346 26.21 -2.83 -5.83
CA GLU A 346 26.39 -1.40 -5.54
C GLU A 346 25.24 -0.54 -6.11
N GLN A 347 24.74 -0.88 -7.29
CA GLN A 347 23.59 -0.18 -7.91
C GLN A 347 22.27 -0.43 -7.19
N ASN A 348 22.04 -1.66 -6.71
CA ASN A 348 20.77 -2.08 -6.13
C ASN A 348 20.61 -1.73 -4.64
N ILE A 349 21.68 -1.26 -3.96
CA ILE A 349 21.64 -0.96 -2.52
C ILE A 349 20.52 0.03 -2.16
N SER A 350 20.38 1.10 -2.94
CA SER A 350 19.36 2.14 -2.70
C SER A 350 17.95 1.58 -2.83
N GLN A 351 17.71 0.73 -3.83
CA GLN A 351 16.41 0.09 -4.02
C GLN A 351 16.09 -0.88 -2.88
N CYS A 352 17.04 -1.73 -2.49
CA CYS A 352 16.88 -2.66 -1.39
C CYS A 352 16.66 -1.95 -0.04
N GLN A 353 17.32 -0.82 0.19
CA GLN A 353 17.04 0.02 1.38
C GLN A 353 15.63 0.58 1.37
N LYS A 354 15.14 1.11 0.23
CA LYS A 354 13.77 1.62 0.08
C LYS A 354 12.71 0.57 0.32
N GLU A 355 13.00 -0.68 0.08
CA GLU A 355 12.10 -1.80 0.36
C GLU A 355 12.01 -2.12 1.85
N GLN A 356 13.11 -1.95 2.59
CA GLN A 356 13.18 -2.25 4.03
C GLN A 356 12.73 -1.07 4.89
N LEU A 357 13.00 0.16 4.43
CA LEU A 357 12.71 1.41 5.15
C LEU A 357 11.57 2.14 4.45
N ARG A 358 10.36 1.68 4.72
CA ARG A 358 9.17 2.10 3.99
C ARG A 358 8.05 2.52 4.94
N ASP A 359 7.41 3.65 4.65
CA ASP A 359 6.06 3.96 5.12
C ASP A 359 4.99 3.40 4.15
N ASP A 360 3.72 3.66 4.41
CA ASP A 360 2.63 3.13 3.60
C ASP A 360 2.61 3.70 2.15
N ASN A 361 3.29 4.82 1.92
CA ASN A 361 3.28 5.54 0.65
C ASN A 361 4.62 5.50 -0.10
N LYS A 362 5.75 5.46 0.62
CA LYS A 362 7.08 5.67 0.04
C LYS A 362 8.17 4.89 0.77
N GLY A 363 9.11 4.33 0.01
CA GLY A 363 10.37 3.80 0.53
C GLY A 363 11.46 4.86 0.61
N PHE A 364 12.38 4.71 1.56
CA PHE A 364 13.48 5.64 1.80
C PHE A 364 14.83 4.93 1.80
N THR A 365 15.86 5.58 1.27
CA THR A 365 17.23 5.19 1.59
C THR A 365 17.59 5.68 3.01
N LEU A 366 18.65 5.11 3.57
CA LEU A 366 19.17 5.59 4.87
C LEU A 366 19.56 7.06 4.84
N GLU A 367 20.18 7.50 3.75
CA GLU A 367 20.58 8.89 3.57
C GLU A 367 19.38 9.84 3.51
N GLU A 368 18.32 9.46 2.79
CA GLU A 368 17.06 10.21 2.73
C GLU A 368 16.41 10.32 4.11
N LEU A 369 16.39 9.24 4.90
CA LEU A 369 15.87 9.27 6.28
C LEU A 369 16.70 10.18 7.18
N VAL A 370 18.02 10.01 7.20
CA VAL A 370 18.90 10.86 8.00
C VAL A 370 18.69 12.33 7.63
N LYS A 371 18.67 12.67 6.36
CA LYS A 371 18.42 14.04 5.90
C LYS A 371 17.04 14.58 6.29
N LYS A 372 16.01 13.73 6.30
CA LYS A 372 14.63 14.12 6.69
C LYS A 372 14.51 14.43 8.18
N TYR A 373 15.17 13.67 9.05
CA TYR A 373 14.94 13.71 10.49
C TYR A 373 16.09 14.31 11.33
N THR A 374 17.21 14.73 10.73
CA THR A 374 18.32 15.42 11.43
C THR A 374 18.34 16.93 11.19
N LYS A 375 17.30 17.51 10.58
CA LYS A 375 17.12 18.96 10.44
C LYS A 375 16.47 19.55 11.73
#